data_301a1673194aa1ad87bae3a2139ce163
#
_entry.id   301a1673194aa1ad87bae3a2139ce163
#
_cell.length_a   1.000
_cell.length_b   1.000
_cell.length_c   1.000
_cell.angle_alpha   90.00
_cell.angle_beta   90.00
_cell.angle_gamma   90.00
#
_symmetry.space_group_name_H-M   'P 1'
#
loop_
_entity.id
_entity.type
_entity.pdbx_description
1 polymer ?
#
loop_
_entity_poly.entity_id
_entity_poly.type
_entity_poly.pdbx_seq_one_letter_code
_entity_poly.pdbx_strand_id
1 'polypeptide(L)'
;INLDLSDPERLKQQLQGHQFLYVVHAAGATKCLNRNDFFSINTDGTRHLADALIALHMPLKRFVFISSLSVFGAVREQQPYTEITEHDTPKPNTAYGQSKLKAEQYLDSIGNDFPYIILRPTGVYGPRERDYFLMAQSVKKHIDFAAGYRQQDITFVYVEDVVQAVFLALDHGRSGRKYFLSDGEVYSSTDFSNLIRRALGNPWMLRIKAPLWVLRLVTWCGEWRARLTGKITALNNDKYNILCQRNWRCDIEPA
;
A
#
# COMPACT_ATOMS: atom_id res chain seq x y z
N ILE A 1 -21.50 -6.38 9.81
CA ILE A 1 -21.00 -7.53 10.60
C ILE A 1 -19.58 -7.20 11.01
N ASN A 2 -19.23 -7.46 12.26
CA ASN A 2 -17.85 -7.34 12.71
C ASN A 2 -17.18 -8.70 12.56
N LEU A 3 -16.22 -8.83 11.64
CA LEU A 3 -15.55 -10.08 11.30
C LEU A 3 -14.15 -10.12 11.91
N ASP A 4 -13.82 -11.28 12.51
CA ASP A 4 -12.47 -11.57 12.98
C ASP A 4 -11.74 -12.45 11.95
N LEU A 5 -10.83 -11.85 11.19
CA LEU A 5 -10.06 -12.55 10.15
C LEU A 5 -8.92 -13.41 10.72
N SER A 6 -8.62 -13.32 12.01
CA SER A 6 -7.54 -14.08 12.64
C SER A 6 -7.94 -15.52 13.00
N ASP A 7 -9.24 -15.78 13.17
CA ASP A 7 -9.80 -17.08 13.56
C ASP A 7 -10.69 -17.63 12.42
N PRO A 8 -10.22 -18.62 11.63
CA PRO A 8 -10.96 -19.16 10.49
C PRO A 8 -12.31 -19.79 10.86
N GLU A 9 -12.39 -20.49 11.98
CA GLU A 9 -13.62 -21.17 12.39
C GLU A 9 -14.68 -20.16 12.85
N ARG A 10 -14.27 -19.19 13.65
CA ARG A 10 -15.13 -18.09 14.07
C ARG A 10 -15.61 -17.26 12.89
N LEU A 11 -14.72 -16.96 11.95
CA LEU A 11 -15.05 -16.24 10.72
C LEU A 11 -16.11 -16.97 9.90
N LYS A 12 -15.95 -18.29 9.72
CA LYS A 12 -16.94 -19.12 9.02
C LYS A 12 -18.30 -19.11 9.72
N GLN A 13 -18.31 -19.22 11.06
CA GLN A 13 -19.54 -19.11 11.84
C GLN A 13 -20.21 -17.74 11.69
N GLN A 14 -19.43 -16.66 11.70
CA GLN A 14 -19.95 -15.29 11.54
C GLN A 14 -20.54 -15.03 10.15
N LEU A 15 -20.02 -15.71 9.12
CA LEU A 15 -20.52 -15.60 7.76
C LEU A 15 -21.69 -16.54 7.46
N GLN A 16 -21.90 -17.56 8.28
CA GLN A 16 -22.96 -18.55 8.09
C GLN A 16 -24.35 -17.91 8.09
N GLY A 17 -25.19 -18.28 7.15
CA GLY A 17 -26.55 -17.73 6.99
C GLY A 17 -26.60 -16.38 6.26
N HIS A 18 -25.46 -15.80 5.90
CA HIS A 18 -25.41 -14.62 5.06
C HIS A 18 -25.14 -14.99 3.59
N GLN A 19 -25.57 -14.13 2.68
CA GLN A 19 -25.27 -14.25 1.25
C GLN A 19 -24.74 -12.92 0.74
N PHE A 20 -23.51 -12.93 0.19
CA PHE A 20 -22.89 -11.76 -0.40
C PHE A 20 -22.62 -12.00 -1.88
N LEU A 21 -23.01 -11.04 -2.72
CA LEU A 21 -22.66 -11.03 -4.13
C LEU A 21 -21.33 -10.32 -4.38
N TYR A 22 -20.99 -9.37 -3.52
CA TYR A 22 -19.82 -8.52 -3.65
C TYR A 22 -19.08 -8.45 -2.32
N VAL A 23 -17.77 -8.61 -2.38
CA VAL A 23 -16.89 -8.46 -1.22
C VAL A 23 -15.76 -7.50 -1.59
N VAL A 24 -15.56 -6.48 -0.78
CA VAL A 24 -14.40 -5.58 -0.88
C VAL A 24 -13.50 -5.82 0.33
N HIS A 25 -12.34 -6.42 0.08
CA HIS A 25 -11.37 -6.71 1.12
C HIS A 25 -10.32 -5.60 1.19
N ALA A 26 -10.61 -4.57 1.99
CA ALA A 26 -9.72 -3.45 2.27
C ALA A 26 -9.03 -3.58 3.64
N ALA A 27 -9.35 -4.62 4.43
CA ALA A 27 -8.70 -4.86 5.70
C ALA A 27 -7.23 -5.20 5.53
N GLY A 28 -6.38 -4.64 6.38
CA GLY A 28 -4.95 -4.90 6.36
C GLY A 28 -4.18 -3.95 7.26
N ALA A 29 -2.97 -4.38 7.66
CA ALA A 29 -2.06 -3.58 8.44
C ALA A 29 -0.98 -2.97 7.55
N THR A 30 -0.77 -1.66 7.66
CA THR A 30 0.31 -0.92 6.99
C THR A 30 1.48 -0.65 7.92
N LYS A 31 1.29 -0.84 9.23
CA LYS A 31 2.29 -0.65 10.28
C LYS A 31 2.11 -1.72 11.36
N CYS A 32 3.16 -2.49 11.64
CA CYS A 32 3.19 -3.48 12.70
C CYS A 32 4.48 -3.35 13.50
N LEU A 33 4.44 -3.80 14.76
CA LEU A 33 5.64 -3.86 15.60
C LEU A 33 6.53 -5.03 15.16
N ASN A 34 5.92 -6.19 14.91
CA ASN A 34 6.61 -7.39 14.49
C ASN A 34 6.37 -7.64 12.99
N ARG A 35 7.41 -8.12 12.32
CA ARG A 35 7.35 -8.48 10.90
C ARG A 35 6.27 -9.53 10.62
N ASN A 36 6.11 -10.51 11.49
CA ASN A 36 5.17 -11.61 11.30
C ASN A 36 3.71 -11.16 11.35
N ASP A 37 3.40 -10.08 12.10
CA ASP A 37 2.05 -9.53 12.19
C ASP A 37 1.53 -9.05 10.83
N PHE A 38 2.42 -8.56 9.94
CA PHE A 38 2.02 -8.24 8.56
C PHE A 38 1.51 -9.47 7.81
N PHE A 39 2.15 -10.63 8.00
CA PHE A 39 1.76 -11.85 7.29
C PHE A 39 0.47 -12.43 7.87
N SER A 40 0.35 -12.50 9.18
CA SER A 40 -0.89 -13.01 9.80
C SER A 40 -2.10 -12.13 9.50
N ILE A 41 -1.93 -10.78 9.47
CA ILE A 41 -3.05 -9.88 9.19
C ILE A 41 -3.34 -9.81 7.68
N ASN A 42 -2.32 -9.54 6.85
CA ASN A 42 -2.55 -9.27 5.43
C ASN A 42 -2.64 -10.54 4.59
N THR A 43 -1.81 -11.56 4.86
CA THR A 43 -1.78 -12.81 4.08
C THR A 43 -2.79 -13.81 4.61
N ASP A 44 -2.65 -14.18 5.89
CA ASP A 44 -3.52 -15.22 6.47
C ASP A 44 -4.96 -14.71 6.60
N GLY A 45 -5.17 -13.44 6.98
CA GLY A 45 -6.51 -12.84 7.02
C GLY A 45 -7.20 -12.83 5.64
N THR A 46 -6.47 -12.56 4.55
CA THR A 46 -7.01 -12.67 3.18
C THR A 46 -7.35 -14.11 2.84
N ARG A 47 -6.45 -15.06 3.16
CA ARG A 47 -6.67 -16.50 2.96
C ARG A 47 -7.90 -16.98 3.71
N HIS A 48 -7.98 -16.71 5.01
CA HIS A 48 -9.10 -17.13 5.83
C HIS A 48 -10.45 -16.62 5.30
N LEU A 49 -10.47 -15.34 4.85
CA LEU A 49 -11.69 -14.79 4.27
C LEU A 49 -12.09 -15.49 2.97
N ALA A 50 -11.15 -15.69 2.04
CA ALA A 50 -11.43 -16.37 0.78
C ALA A 50 -11.83 -17.83 1.01
N ASP A 51 -11.12 -18.57 1.88
CA ASP A 51 -11.44 -19.95 2.23
C ASP A 51 -12.85 -20.10 2.86
N ALA A 52 -13.21 -19.19 3.76
CA ALA A 52 -14.54 -19.20 4.38
C ALA A 52 -15.65 -18.93 3.35
N LEU A 53 -15.44 -18.00 2.42
CA LEU A 53 -16.39 -17.68 1.35
C LEU A 53 -16.58 -18.86 0.40
N ILE A 54 -15.49 -19.56 0.04
CA ILE A 54 -15.52 -20.77 -0.80
C ILE A 54 -16.23 -21.92 -0.05
N ALA A 55 -15.84 -22.19 1.20
CA ALA A 55 -16.41 -23.27 2.00
C ALA A 55 -17.92 -23.11 2.26
N LEU A 56 -18.41 -21.88 2.29
CA LEU A 56 -19.83 -21.56 2.43
C LEU A 56 -20.57 -21.46 1.09
N HIS A 57 -19.91 -21.77 -0.01
CA HIS A 57 -20.48 -21.65 -1.37
C HIS A 57 -21.12 -20.27 -1.62
N MET A 58 -20.43 -19.21 -1.18
CA MET A 58 -20.96 -17.86 -1.28
C MET A 58 -21.20 -17.48 -2.75
N PRO A 59 -22.37 -16.93 -3.13
CA PRO A 59 -22.71 -16.65 -4.54
C PRO A 59 -22.03 -15.36 -5.04
N LEU A 60 -20.68 -15.33 -4.93
CA LEU A 60 -19.90 -14.15 -5.25
C LEU A 60 -19.91 -13.86 -6.76
N LYS A 61 -20.23 -12.63 -7.10
CA LYS A 61 -20.01 -12.07 -8.44
C LYS A 61 -18.63 -11.44 -8.55
N ARG A 62 -18.16 -10.78 -7.47
CA ARG A 62 -16.82 -10.15 -7.42
C ARG A 62 -16.26 -10.14 -5.99
N PHE A 63 -14.95 -10.33 -5.91
CA PHE A 63 -14.13 -10.13 -4.73
C PHE A 63 -13.03 -9.13 -5.09
N VAL A 64 -13.10 -7.91 -4.57
CA VAL A 64 -12.10 -6.87 -4.83
C VAL A 64 -11.11 -6.81 -3.67
N PHE A 65 -9.84 -7.10 -3.95
CA PHE A 65 -8.75 -7.04 -2.98
C PHE A 65 -7.94 -5.76 -3.16
N ILE A 66 -7.83 -4.96 -2.09
CA ILE A 66 -6.95 -3.79 -2.08
C ILE A 66 -5.54 -4.21 -1.69
N SER A 67 -4.69 -4.30 -2.71
CA SER A 67 -3.26 -4.57 -2.58
C SER A 67 -2.46 -3.25 -2.52
N SER A 68 -1.30 -3.17 -3.15
CA SER A 68 -0.46 -1.97 -3.21
C SER A 68 0.58 -2.10 -4.31
N LEU A 69 1.04 -0.98 -4.88
CA LEU A 69 2.24 -0.95 -5.73
C LEU A 69 3.49 -1.46 -5.01
N SER A 70 3.53 -1.40 -3.68
CA SER A 70 4.64 -1.90 -2.85
C SER A 70 4.97 -3.39 -3.04
N VAL A 71 4.11 -4.18 -3.69
CA VAL A 71 4.39 -5.58 -4.05
C VAL A 71 5.54 -5.70 -5.05
N PHE A 72 5.84 -4.64 -5.81
CA PHE A 72 6.95 -4.66 -6.78
C PHE A 72 8.29 -4.32 -6.12
N GLY A 73 8.32 -3.45 -5.10
CA GLY A 73 9.57 -2.98 -4.53
C GLY A 73 10.39 -2.14 -5.51
N ALA A 74 11.72 -2.17 -5.33
CA ALA A 74 12.66 -1.35 -6.11
C ALA A 74 12.94 -1.99 -7.48
N VAL A 75 12.03 -1.82 -8.43
CA VAL A 75 12.20 -2.25 -9.82
C VAL A 75 12.34 -1.04 -10.75
N ARG A 76 13.02 -1.20 -11.91
CA ARG A 76 13.25 -0.15 -12.90
C ARG A 76 13.93 1.10 -12.30
N GLU A 77 14.89 0.90 -11.41
CA GLU A 77 15.61 1.96 -10.66
C GLU A 77 16.71 2.67 -11.48
N GLN A 78 16.86 2.36 -12.77
CA GLN A 78 17.83 3.02 -13.67
C GLN A 78 17.16 4.23 -14.34
N GLN A 79 17.87 5.35 -14.37
CA GLN A 79 17.41 6.56 -15.07
C GLN A 79 17.66 6.45 -16.58
N PRO A 80 16.77 6.98 -17.43
CA PRO A 80 15.46 7.55 -17.06
C PRO A 80 14.52 6.47 -16.55
N TYR A 81 13.77 6.77 -15.46
CA TYR A 81 12.81 5.82 -14.88
C TYR A 81 11.67 5.56 -15.85
N THR A 82 11.29 4.29 -15.95
CA THR A 82 10.15 3.85 -16.76
C THR A 82 9.06 3.27 -15.85
N GLU A 83 7.85 3.20 -16.35
CA GLU A 83 6.69 2.71 -15.60
C GLU A 83 6.80 1.22 -15.29
N ILE A 84 6.45 0.87 -14.06
CA ILE A 84 6.28 -0.51 -13.62
C ILE A 84 5.02 -1.03 -14.27
N THR A 85 5.12 -2.16 -14.96
CA THR A 85 4.01 -2.80 -15.67
C THR A 85 3.58 -4.10 -14.99
N GLU A 86 2.44 -4.65 -15.36
CA GLU A 86 1.96 -5.95 -14.88
C GLU A 86 2.91 -7.12 -15.23
N HIS A 87 3.76 -6.93 -16.25
CA HIS A 87 4.73 -7.93 -16.71
C HIS A 87 6.05 -7.93 -15.92
N ASP A 88 6.28 -6.93 -15.09
CA ASP A 88 7.46 -6.90 -14.24
C ASP A 88 7.35 -7.92 -13.11
N THR A 89 8.49 -8.53 -12.75
CA THR A 89 8.53 -9.49 -11.65
C THR A 89 8.49 -8.76 -10.30
N PRO A 90 7.48 -9.01 -9.44
CA PRO A 90 7.41 -8.44 -8.10
C PRO A 90 8.62 -8.83 -7.24
N LYS A 91 9.27 -7.83 -6.60
CA LYS A 91 10.42 -8.00 -5.70
C LYS A 91 10.28 -7.09 -4.48
N PRO A 92 9.25 -7.31 -3.62
CA PRO A 92 8.99 -6.43 -2.51
C PRO A 92 10.15 -6.39 -1.52
N ASN A 93 10.56 -5.19 -1.13
CA ASN A 93 11.66 -4.92 -0.21
C ASN A 93 11.19 -4.55 1.21
N THR A 94 9.89 -4.62 1.48
CA THR A 94 9.26 -4.35 2.78
C THR A 94 8.44 -5.56 3.25
N ALA A 95 8.27 -5.72 4.57
CA ALA A 95 7.41 -6.77 5.12
C ALA A 95 5.94 -6.59 4.69
N TYR A 96 5.49 -5.33 4.64
CA TYR A 96 4.18 -4.96 4.11
C TYR A 96 3.99 -5.44 2.65
N GLY A 97 4.90 -5.03 1.75
CA GLY A 97 4.82 -5.42 0.34
C GLY A 97 4.88 -6.94 0.14
N GLN A 98 5.74 -7.64 0.92
CA GLN A 98 5.85 -9.10 0.90
C GLN A 98 4.54 -9.79 1.36
N SER A 99 3.90 -9.26 2.42
CA SER A 99 2.64 -9.82 2.92
C SER A 99 1.49 -9.63 1.93
N LYS A 100 1.42 -8.45 1.27
CA LYS A 100 0.44 -8.19 0.21
C LYS A 100 0.68 -9.08 -1.01
N LEU A 101 1.94 -9.24 -1.45
CA LEU A 101 2.27 -10.13 -2.57
C LEU A 101 1.87 -11.58 -2.28
N LYS A 102 2.12 -12.08 -1.06
CA LYS A 102 1.69 -13.44 -0.68
C LYS A 102 0.17 -13.60 -0.69
N ALA A 103 -0.57 -12.57 -0.30
CA ALA A 103 -2.02 -12.57 -0.40
C ALA A 103 -2.49 -12.61 -1.87
N GLU A 104 -1.86 -11.84 -2.77
CA GLU A 104 -2.13 -11.91 -4.21
C GLU A 104 -1.84 -13.30 -4.78
N GLN A 105 -0.67 -13.88 -4.44
CA GLN A 105 -0.28 -15.22 -4.88
C GLN A 105 -1.25 -16.30 -4.40
N TYR A 106 -1.78 -16.13 -3.19
CA TYR A 106 -2.83 -17.03 -2.69
C TYR A 106 -4.10 -16.91 -3.53
N LEU A 107 -4.59 -15.70 -3.82
CA LEU A 107 -5.75 -15.49 -4.69
C LEU A 107 -5.52 -16.06 -6.11
N ASP A 108 -4.32 -15.89 -6.67
CA ASP A 108 -3.95 -16.50 -7.95
C ASP A 108 -4.02 -18.04 -7.88
N SER A 109 -3.65 -18.64 -6.75
CA SER A 109 -3.58 -20.10 -6.58
C SER A 109 -4.93 -20.78 -6.47
N ILE A 110 -5.97 -20.09 -5.98
CA ILE A 110 -7.34 -20.65 -5.88
C ILE A 110 -8.08 -20.63 -7.23
N GLY A 111 -7.48 -20.02 -8.24
CA GLY A 111 -7.89 -20.17 -9.63
C GLY A 111 -9.10 -19.35 -10.05
N ASN A 112 -9.59 -19.65 -11.25
CA ASN A 112 -10.63 -18.86 -11.93
C ASN A 112 -12.03 -19.02 -11.33
N ASP A 113 -12.26 -20.01 -10.48
CA ASP A 113 -13.56 -20.24 -9.85
C ASP A 113 -13.87 -19.22 -8.74
N PHE A 114 -12.84 -18.52 -8.25
CA PHE A 114 -13.00 -17.42 -7.30
C PHE A 114 -12.90 -16.08 -8.03
N PRO A 115 -13.97 -15.26 -8.10
CA PRO A 115 -14.04 -14.09 -8.98
C PRO A 115 -13.30 -12.87 -8.40
N TYR A 116 -11.98 -12.98 -8.17
CA TYR A 116 -11.17 -11.91 -7.59
C TYR A 116 -10.70 -10.88 -8.61
N ILE A 117 -10.52 -9.65 -8.14
CA ILE A 117 -9.85 -8.53 -8.81
C ILE A 117 -8.92 -7.89 -7.80
N ILE A 118 -7.72 -7.52 -8.22
CA ILE A 118 -6.72 -6.90 -7.37
C ILE A 118 -6.49 -5.47 -7.81
N LEU A 119 -6.67 -4.52 -6.88
CA LEU A 119 -6.32 -3.12 -7.08
C LEU A 119 -5.01 -2.82 -6.35
N ARG A 120 -4.06 -2.23 -7.06
CA ARG A 120 -2.71 -1.88 -6.58
C ARG A 120 -2.53 -0.36 -6.56
N PRO A 121 -3.13 0.34 -5.59
CA PRO A 121 -2.94 1.78 -5.48
C PRO A 121 -1.48 2.13 -5.18
N THR A 122 -1.07 3.30 -5.66
CA THR A 122 0.18 3.97 -5.33
C THR A 122 0.09 4.62 -3.94
N GLY A 123 0.70 5.78 -3.73
CA GLY A 123 0.56 6.53 -2.50
C GLY A 123 -0.84 7.11 -2.34
N VAL A 124 -1.69 6.47 -1.54
CA VAL A 124 -3.06 6.97 -1.31
C VAL A 124 -3.03 8.17 -0.37
N TYR A 125 -3.57 9.31 -0.81
CA TYR A 125 -3.71 10.50 0.00
C TYR A 125 -5.17 10.89 0.19
N GLY A 126 -5.45 11.72 1.20
CA GLY A 126 -6.79 12.22 1.48
C GLY A 126 -7.12 12.27 2.97
N PRO A 127 -8.40 12.46 3.34
CA PRO A 127 -8.84 12.51 4.72
C PRO A 127 -8.42 11.28 5.52
N ARG A 128 -7.90 11.49 6.76
CA ARG A 128 -7.41 10.47 7.71
C ARG A 128 -6.07 9.82 7.34
N GLU A 129 -5.44 10.17 6.22
CA GLU A 129 -4.08 9.76 5.93
C GLU A 129 -3.10 10.48 6.89
N ARG A 130 -2.10 9.76 7.41
CA ARG A 130 -1.23 10.27 8.48
C ARG A 130 0.19 10.62 8.03
N ASP A 131 0.73 9.92 7.07
CA ASP A 131 2.15 10.08 6.69
C ASP A 131 2.36 11.36 5.87
N TYR A 132 1.49 11.63 4.91
CA TYR A 132 1.50 12.88 4.14
C TYR A 132 1.04 14.08 4.98
N PHE A 133 0.12 13.84 5.94
CA PHE A 133 -0.25 14.85 6.91
C PHE A 133 0.94 15.27 7.80
N LEU A 134 1.78 14.33 8.25
CA LEU A 134 3.01 14.65 8.99
C LEU A 134 3.98 15.47 8.13
N MET A 135 4.08 15.19 6.82
CA MET A 135 4.87 15.99 5.90
C MET A 135 4.31 17.41 5.78
N ALA A 136 3.00 17.56 5.65
CA ALA A 136 2.35 18.88 5.62
C ALA A 136 2.59 19.67 6.92
N GLN A 137 2.54 19.00 8.08
CA GLN A 137 2.89 19.62 9.36
C GLN A 137 4.35 20.06 9.42
N SER A 138 5.27 19.29 8.85
CA SER A 138 6.70 19.65 8.77
C SER A 138 6.90 20.89 7.91
N VAL A 139 6.27 20.96 6.73
CA VAL A 139 6.29 22.13 5.84
C VAL A 139 5.67 23.35 6.53
N LYS A 140 4.57 23.19 7.27
CA LYS A 140 3.97 24.26 8.10
C LYS A 140 4.95 24.79 9.16
N LYS A 141 5.84 23.92 9.68
CA LYS A 141 6.92 24.29 10.60
C LYS A 141 8.19 24.75 9.88
N HIS A 142 8.09 25.09 8.59
CA HIS A 142 9.17 25.59 7.76
C HIS A 142 10.28 24.58 7.44
N ILE A 143 10.03 23.28 7.58
CA ILE A 143 11.01 22.22 7.34
C ILE A 143 10.49 21.26 6.28
N ASP A 144 11.27 21.06 5.23
CA ASP A 144 11.05 20.05 4.18
C ASP A 144 12.19 19.04 4.19
N PHE A 145 11.87 17.77 4.43
CA PHE A 145 12.84 16.67 4.42
C PHE A 145 12.77 15.87 3.13
N ALA A 146 13.91 15.74 2.45
CA ALA A 146 14.08 14.84 1.32
C ALA A 146 15.11 13.75 1.62
N ALA A 147 14.80 12.51 1.22
CA ALA A 147 15.66 11.35 1.40
C ALA A 147 16.66 11.19 0.25
N GLY A 148 17.94 11.36 0.54
CA GLY A 148 19.03 11.24 -0.45
C GLY A 148 19.09 12.41 -1.43
N TYR A 149 20.00 12.28 -2.39
CA TYR A 149 20.29 13.35 -3.38
C TYR A 149 19.81 13.01 -4.80
N ARG A 150 19.50 11.73 -5.06
CA ARG A 150 18.99 11.30 -6.37
C ARG A 150 17.50 11.64 -6.46
N GLN A 151 17.07 11.99 -7.67
CA GLN A 151 15.66 12.21 -7.97
C GLN A 151 14.86 10.96 -7.61
N GLN A 152 13.65 11.17 -7.13
CA GLN A 152 12.66 10.14 -6.85
C GLN A 152 11.39 10.53 -7.59
N ASP A 153 10.89 9.62 -8.42
CA ASP A 153 9.61 9.77 -9.10
C ASP A 153 8.55 9.07 -8.26
N ILE A 154 7.57 9.83 -7.81
CA ILE A 154 6.50 9.39 -6.91
C ILE A 154 5.17 9.57 -7.63
N THR A 155 4.26 8.64 -7.44
CA THR A 155 2.88 8.71 -7.93
C THR A 155 1.91 8.64 -6.75
N PHE A 156 0.75 9.27 -6.93
CA PHE A 156 -0.29 9.33 -5.91
C PHE A 156 -1.65 8.97 -6.49
N VAL A 157 -2.60 8.68 -5.61
CA VAL A 157 -4.01 8.54 -5.94
C VAL A 157 -4.85 9.10 -4.80
N TYR A 158 -5.88 9.85 -5.12
CA TYR A 158 -6.81 10.35 -4.11
C TYR A 158 -7.72 9.22 -3.61
N VAL A 159 -8.03 9.24 -2.32
CA VAL A 159 -8.79 8.13 -1.70
C VAL A 159 -10.16 7.92 -2.33
N GLU A 160 -10.84 8.98 -2.78
CA GLU A 160 -12.14 8.86 -3.46
C GLU A 160 -12.01 8.22 -4.83
N ASP A 161 -10.90 8.43 -5.56
CA ASP A 161 -10.64 7.77 -6.83
C ASP A 161 -10.40 6.27 -6.63
N VAL A 162 -9.73 5.88 -5.52
CA VAL A 162 -9.64 4.46 -5.14
C VAL A 162 -11.02 3.87 -4.87
N VAL A 163 -11.91 4.61 -4.20
CA VAL A 163 -13.30 4.17 -3.96
C VAL A 163 -14.06 4.03 -5.28
N GLN A 164 -13.93 4.98 -6.21
CA GLN A 164 -14.54 4.89 -7.54
C GLN A 164 -14.00 3.68 -8.31
N ALA A 165 -12.68 3.44 -8.28
CA ALA A 165 -12.07 2.27 -8.91
C ALA A 165 -12.60 0.95 -8.33
N VAL A 166 -12.91 0.90 -7.02
CA VAL A 166 -13.57 -0.27 -6.41
C VAL A 166 -14.94 -0.50 -7.04
N PHE A 167 -15.78 0.53 -7.18
CA PHE A 167 -17.09 0.38 -7.80
C PHE A 167 -16.98 -0.02 -9.27
N LEU A 168 -16.06 0.58 -10.02
CA LEU A 168 -15.81 0.18 -11.42
C LEU A 168 -15.34 -1.29 -11.51
N ALA A 169 -14.48 -1.74 -10.58
CA ALA A 169 -14.05 -3.12 -10.53
C ALA A 169 -15.20 -4.09 -10.20
N LEU A 170 -16.14 -3.70 -9.34
CA LEU A 170 -17.33 -4.50 -9.05
C LEU A 170 -18.25 -4.64 -10.26
N ASP A 171 -18.43 -3.57 -11.04
CA ASP A 171 -19.36 -3.52 -12.16
C ASP A 171 -18.76 -4.05 -13.47
N HIS A 172 -17.54 -3.64 -13.80
CA HIS A 172 -16.91 -3.85 -15.10
C HIS A 172 -15.61 -4.65 -15.06
N GLY A 173 -15.01 -4.83 -13.88
CA GLY A 173 -13.72 -5.48 -13.74
C GLY A 173 -13.73 -6.94 -14.22
N ARG A 174 -12.61 -7.39 -14.77
CA ARG A 174 -12.43 -8.77 -15.22
C ARG A 174 -11.80 -9.62 -14.12
N SER A 175 -12.39 -10.78 -13.83
CA SER A 175 -11.84 -11.74 -12.85
C SER A 175 -10.40 -12.11 -13.19
N GLY A 176 -9.55 -12.23 -12.16
CA GLY A 176 -8.13 -12.55 -12.28
C GLY A 176 -7.24 -11.37 -12.70
N ARG A 177 -7.81 -10.18 -12.98
CA ARG A 177 -7.03 -8.99 -13.38
C ARG A 177 -6.50 -8.22 -12.18
N LYS A 178 -5.39 -7.52 -12.42
CA LYS A 178 -4.69 -6.68 -11.46
C LYS A 178 -4.48 -5.31 -12.08
N TYR A 179 -4.91 -4.26 -11.38
CA TYR A 179 -4.88 -2.90 -11.90
C TYR A 179 -4.06 -2.00 -10.98
N PHE A 180 -3.16 -1.20 -11.55
CA PHE A 180 -2.52 -0.11 -10.83
C PHE A 180 -3.45 1.10 -10.80
N LEU A 181 -3.38 1.85 -9.70
CA LEU A 181 -4.17 3.06 -9.53
C LEU A 181 -3.26 4.22 -9.18
N SER A 182 -3.25 5.26 -10.01
CA SER A 182 -2.64 6.56 -9.75
C SER A 182 -3.45 7.67 -10.41
N ASP A 183 -3.15 8.92 -10.11
CA ASP A 183 -3.75 10.09 -10.76
C ASP A 183 -3.21 10.37 -12.17
N GLY A 184 -2.28 9.53 -12.65
CA GLY A 184 -1.64 9.67 -13.97
C GLY A 184 -0.44 10.61 -14.01
N GLU A 185 -0.20 11.37 -12.93
CA GLU A 185 0.90 12.32 -12.85
C GLU A 185 2.12 11.74 -12.11
N VAL A 186 3.30 12.25 -12.44
CA VAL A 186 4.56 11.88 -11.78
C VAL A 186 5.14 13.09 -11.07
N TYR A 187 5.38 12.93 -9.79
CA TYR A 187 5.90 13.98 -8.92
C TYR A 187 7.30 13.65 -8.43
N SER A 188 8.18 14.63 -8.42
CA SER A 188 9.39 14.53 -7.60
C SER A 188 9.04 14.79 -6.12
N SER A 189 9.89 14.36 -5.20
CA SER A 189 9.74 14.72 -3.77
C SER A 189 9.68 16.24 -3.58
N THR A 190 10.36 17.01 -4.45
CA THR A 190 10.36 18.48 -4.45
C THR A 190 9.02 19.06 -4.92
N ASP A 191 8.42 18.46 -5.95
CA ASP A 191 7.13 18.94 -6.49
C ASP A 191 6.03 18.73 -5.46
N PHE A 192 6.02 17.55 -4.84
CA PHE A 192 5.04 17.23 -3.81
C PHE A 192 5.13 18.19 -2.61
N SER A 193 6.34 18.45 -2.09
CA SER A 193 6.49 19.42 -1.00
C SER A 193 6.14 20.85 -1.41
N ASN A 194 6.39 21.24 -2.67
CA ASN A 194 5.99 22.55 -3.20
C ASN A 194 4.46 22.68 -3.34
N LEU A 195 3.75 21.60 -3.72
CA LEU A 195 2.29 21.58 -3.74
C LEU A 195 1.71 21.82 -2.35
N ILE A 196 2.23 21.09 -1.35
CA ILE A 196 1.85 21.30 0.05
C ILE A 196 2.13 22.74 0.49
N ARG A 197 3.32 23.26 0.17
CA ARG A 197 3.70 24.63 0.49
C ARG A 197 2.74 25.66 -0.12
N ARG A 198 2.37 25.50 -1.41
CA ARG A 198 1.39 26.38 -2.07
C ARG A 198 0.03 26.34 -1.36
N ALA A 199 -0.47 25.15 -1.01
CA ALA A 199 -1.72 24.97 -0.31
C ALA A 199 -1.71 25.62 1.09
N LEU A 200 -0.54 25.75 1.73
CA LEU A 200 -0.35 26.42 3.02
C LEU A 200 -0.10 27.93 2.92
N GLY A 201 -0.26 28.55 1.74
CA GLY A 201 -0.06 29.99 1.55
C GLY A 201 1.40 30.39 1.33
N ASN A 202 2.22 29.50 0.79
CA ASN A 202 3.63 29.73 0.46
C ASN A 202 4.54 30.18 1.63
N PRO A 203 4.52 29.53 2.80
CA PRO A 203 5.46 29.86 3.86
C PRO A 203 6.91 29.71 3.38
N TRP A 204 7.85 30.44 3.96
CA TRP A 204 9.27 30.13 3.74
C TRP A 204 9.60 28.73 4.24
N MET A 205 10.55 28.05 3.64
CA MET A 205 10.81 26.64 3.93
C MET A 205 12.30 26.33 3.75
N LEU A 206 12.90 25.70 4.77
CA LEU A 206 14.25 25.17 4.71
C LEU A 206 14.19 23.72 4.22
N ARG A 207 14.79 23.46 3.06
CA ARG A 207 14.87 22.10 2.52
C ARG A 207 16.14 21.40 2.99
N ILE A 208 15.97 20.30 3.72
CA ILE A 208 17.04 19.48 4.25
C ILE A 208 17.07 18.15 3.49
N LYS A 209 18.17 17.90 2.76
CA LYS A 209 18.40 16.61 2.11
C LYS A 209 19.25 15.73 3.05
N ALA A 210 18.65 14.67 3.58
CA ALA A 210 19.33 13.74 4.45
C ALA A 210 20.05 12.64 3.63
N PRO A 211 21.37 12.45 3.79
CA PRO A 211 22.06 11.31 3.18
C PRO A 211 21.46 9.99 3.64
N LEU A 212 21.37 8.99 2.76
CA LEU A 212 20.73 7.71 3.07
C LEU A 212 21.37 6.97 4.24
N TRP A 213 22.70 7.13 4.45
CA TRP A 213 23.38 6.52 5.59
C TRP A 213 22.93 7.12 6.93
N VAL A 214 22.63 8.44 6.98
CA VAL A 214 22.05 9.08 8.18
C VAL A 214 20.67 8.52 8.46
N LEU A 215 19.82 8.40 7.42
CA LEU A 215 18.50 7.80 7.58
C LEU A 215 18.59 6.37 8.09
N ARG A 216 19.56 5.58 7.61
CA ARG A 216 19.79 4.21 8.09
C ARG A 216 20.14 4.16 9.57
N LEU A 217 21.00 5.07 10.03
CA LEU A 217 21.32 5.16 11.46
C LEU A 217 20.11 5.54 12.30
N VAL A 218 19.32 6.54 11.85
CA VAL A 218 18.11 6.98 12.55
C VAL A 218 17.07 5.86 12.62
N THR A 219 16.87 5.11 11.53
CA THR A 219 15.94 3.97 11.52
C THR A 219 16.42 2.85 12.44
N TRP A 220 17.71 2.54 12.45
CA TRP A 220 18.28 1.54 13.35
C TRP A 220 18.10 1.92 14.83
N CYS A 221 18.40 3.16 15.20
CA CYS A 221 18.14 3.67 16.55
C CYS A 221 16.65 3.64 16.89
N GLY A 222 15.79 3.99 15.94
CA GLY A 222 14.33 3.94 16.07
C GLY A 222 13.82 2.53 16.38
N GLU A 223 14.30 1.52 15.65
CA GLU A 223 13.94 0.12 15.88
C GLU A 223 14.45 -0.41 17.22
N TRP A 224 15.67 -0.07 17.60
CA TRP A 224 16.20 -0.44 18.90
C TRP A 224 15.34 0.12 20.03
N ARG A 225 14.95 1.40 19.93
CA ARG A 225 14.03 2.04 20.89
C ARG A 225 12.63 1.38 20.87
N ALA A 226 12.12 1.03 19.70
CA ALA A 226 10.82 0.36 19.56
C ALA A 226 10.80 -0.99 20.28
N ARG A 227 11.88 -1.77 20.14
CA ARG A 227 12.06 -3.05 20.86
C ARG A 227 12.07 -2.89 22.38
N LEU A 228 12.68 -1.80 22.87
CA LEU A 228 12.75 -1.53 24.32
C LEU A 228 11.43 -1.00 24.88
N THR A 229 10.69 -0.20 24.11
CA THR A 229 9.49 0.50 24.61
C THR A 229 8.17 -0.15 24.21
N GLY A 230 8.19 -1.14 23.30
CA GLY A 230 6.98 -1.74 22.71
C GLY A 230 6.15 -0.79 21.85
N LYS A 231 6.70 0.40 21.49
CA LYS A 231 5.96 1.41 20.70
C LYS A 231 6.43 1.42 19.26
N ILE A 232 5.48 1.42 18.31
CA ILE A 232 5.76 1.53 16.89
C ILE A 232 6.41 2.89 16.60
N THR A 233 7.56 2.89 15.90
CA THR A 233 8.24 4.10 15.46
C THR A 233 7.80 4.47 14.04
N ALA A 234 7.76 5.78 13.76
CA ALA A 234 7.46 6.30 12.42
C ALA A 234 8.55 5.95 11.38
N LEU A 235 9.81 5.78 11.84
CA LEU A 235 10.97 5.41 11.03
C LEU A 235 11.45 4.02 11.45
N ASN A 236 11.26 3.05 10.58
CA ASN A 236 11.73 1.67 10.70
C ASN A 236 12.39 1.22 9.39
N ASN A 237 12.92 -0.01 9.31
CA ASN A 237 13.57 -0.54 8.11
C ASN A 237 12.64 -0.55 6.89
N ASP A 238 11.38 -0.87 7.04
CA ASP A 238 10.42 -0.83 5.93
C ASP A 238 10.27 0.60 5.39
N LYS A 239 10.15 1.60 6.29
CA LYS A 239 10.10 3.01 5.88
C LYS A 239 11.40 3.47 5.22
N TYR A 240 12.56 3.01 5.73
CA TYR A 240 13.85 3.27 5.10
C TYR A 240 13.88 2.73 3.66
N ASN A 241 13.45 1.48 3.44
CA ASN A 241 13.42 0.86 2.11
C ASN A 241 12.51 1.63 1.15
N ILE A 242 11.32 2.07 1.62
CA ILE A 242 10.41 2.93 0.84
C ILE A 242 11.08 4.27 0.47
N LEU A 243 11.76 4.91 1.42
CA LEU A 243 12.45 6.19 1.17
C LEU A 243 13.69 6.04 0.27
N CYS A 244 14.31 4.85 0.21
CA CYS A 244 15.41 4.55 -0.69
C CYS A 244 14.97 4.27 -2.12
N GLN A 245 13.78 3.74 -2.32
CA GLN A 245 13.23 3.43 -3.65
C GLN A 245 13.02 4.72 -4.43
N ARG A 246 13.49 4.74 -5.68
CA ARG A 246 13.49 5.96 -6.51
C ARG A 246 12.36 5.99 -7.52
N ASN A 247 11.93 4.84 -8.00
CA ASN A 247 10.89 4.72 -9.01
C ASN A 247 9.59 4.18 -8.41
N TRP A 248 8.53 5.00 -8.47
CA TRP A 248 7.16 4.64 -8.09
C TRP A 248 6.17 4.88 -9.24
N ARG A 249 6.68 4.97 -10.49
CA ARG A 249 5.84 5.10 -11.67
C ARG A 249 5.18 3.76 -11.97
N CYS A 250 3.93 3.78 -12.38
CA CYS A 250 3.22 2.57 -12.80
C CYS A 250 2.34 2.85 -14.01
N ASP A 251 2.19 1.84 -14.86
CA ASP A 251 1.33 1.86 -16.03
C ASP A 251 -0.13 1.67 -15.60
N ILE A 252 -0.94 2.70 -15.82
CA ILE A 252 -2.38 2.71 -15.48
C ILE A 252 -3.29 2.54 -16.71
N GLU A 253 -2.76 2.42 -17.93
CA GLU A 253 -3.59 2.24 -19.13
C GLU A 253 -4.53 1.03 -19.07
N PRO A 254 -4.16 -0.10 -18.42
CA PRO A 254 -5.08 -1.24 -18.29
C PRO A 254 -6.23 -1.05 -17.30
N ALA A 255 -6.25 0.04 -16.50
CA ALA A 255 -7.23 0.27 -15.42
C ALA A 255 -8.57 0.84 -15.88
#